data_28ae5d4b631122064541f5060e0ae050
#
_entry.id   28ae5d4b631122064541f5060e0ae050
#
_cell.length_a   1.000
_cell.length_b   1.000
_cell.length_c   1.000
_cell.angle_alpha   90.00
_cell.angle_beta   90.00
_cell.angle_gamma   90.00
#
_symmetry.space_group_name_H-M   'P 1'
#
loop_
_entity.id
_entity.type
_entity.pdbx_description
1 polymer ?
#
loop_
_entity_poly.entity_id
_entity_poly.type
_entity_poly.pdbx_seq_one_letter_code
_entity_poly.pdbx_strand_id
1 'polypeptide(L)'
;GITQDEDSLLGSTGNDAYSMSGSKSNTTFAAVKAQNKFTNDFTLTGVATAAKTDMSRPAESFINSANNVKSSSVSLIATQKNLTGDDSFSFSISQPNRVNGGAMSIRLSNLAESNGSISYRDNDINLEPTGRQIIYGLSYRKDLDKSIGFSVKHLLTSNLNHNQSSKVARSSYIGLKYKDLKLGFNTNSQDSSRNAELSYKHIF
;
A
#
# COMPACT_ATOMS: atom_id res chain seq x y z
N GLY A 1 19.07 -2.47 -8.01
CA GLY A 1 18.16 -3.22 -7.13
C GLY A 1 18.72 -3.25 -5.71
N ILE A 2 17.86 -3.32 -4.75
CA ILE A 2 18.22 -3.46 -3.34
C ILE A 2 17.59 -4.78 -2.88
N THR A 3 18.33 -5.55 -2.09
CA THR A 3 17.83 -6.78 -1.46
C THR A 3 17.58 -6.49 0.01
N GLN A 4 16.44 -6.91 0.52
CA GLN A 4 16.08 -6.80 1.92
C GLN A 4 15.74 -8.18 2.46
N ASP A 5 16.36 -8.55 3.58
CA ASP A 5 16.06 -9.76 4.32
C ASP A 5 15.09 -9.42 5.47
N GLU A 6 14.01 -10.18 5.59
CA GLU A 6 12.97 -9.99 6.61
C GLU A 6 12.62 -11.33 7.25
N ASP A 7 12.24 -11.29 8.53
CA ASP A 7 11.71 -12.46 9.25
C ASP A 7 10.18 -12.63 9.04
N SER A 8 9.68 -12.18 7.89
CA SER A 8 8.27 -12.18 7.54
C SER A 8 8.08 -12.25 6.02
N LEU A 9 6.89 -12.57 5.54
CA LEU A 9 6.56 -12.47 4.13
C LEU A 9 5.79 -11.17 3.87
N LEU A 10 6.40 -10.22 3.15
CA LEU A 10 5.79 -8.93 2.81
C LEU A 10 5.19 -8.20 4.04
N GLY A 11 5.86 -8.29 5.18
CA GLY A 11 5.41 -7.71 6.44
C GLY A 11 4.36 -8.51 7.21
N SER A 12 3.98 -9.69 6.73
CA SER A 12 3.03 -10.58 7.42
C SER A 12 3.76 -11.64 8.23
N THR A 13 3.44 -11.77 9.50
CA THR A 13 4.06 -12.75 10.42
C THR A 13 3.24 -14.03 10.61
N GLY A 14 1.93 -14.00 10.31
CA GLY A 14 1.03 -15.11 10.59
C GLY A 14 0.89 -15.39 12.10
N ASN A 15 0.05 -16.37 12.46
CA ASN A 15 -0.18 -16.79 13.85
C ASN A 15 -0.15 -18.31 13.96
N ASP A 16 0.26 -18.82 15.11
CA ASP A 16 0.21 -20.25 15.49
C ASP A 16 0.78 -21.18 14.41
N ALA A 17 0.01 -22.17 13.99
CA ALA A 17 0.37 -23.18 13.02
C ALA A 17 0.70 -22.62 11.61
N TYR A 18 0.29 -21.37 11.32
CA TYR A 18 0.60 -20.63 10.10
C TYR A 18 1.59 -19.49 10.36
N SER A 19 2.33 -19.57 11.45
CA SER A 19 3.36 -18.57 11.78
C SER A 19 4.44 -18.55 10.70
N MET A 20 4.86 -17.37 10.33
CA MET A 20 6.03 -17.11 9.48
C MET A 20 7.25 -16.73 10.31
N SER A 21 7.13 -16.77 11.63
CA SER A 21 8.23 -16.50 12.56
C SER A 21 9.39 -17.48 12.33
N GLY A 22 10.61 -16.97 12.31
CA GLY A 22 11.81 -17.77 12.03
C GLY A 22 11.99 -18.15 10.55
N SER A 23 11.11 -17.69 9.63
CA SER A 23 11.41 -17.73 8.19
C SER A 23 12.40 -16.64 7.84
N LYS A 24 13.12 -16.85 6.75
CA LYS A 24 13.90 -15.78 6.10
C LYS A 24 13.28 -15.50 4.76
N SER A 25 12.87 -14.27 4.53
CA SER A 25 12.46 -13.83 3.21
C SER A 25 13.52 -12.93 2.59
N ASN A 26 13.75 -13.12 1.32
CA ASN A 26 14.64 -12.30 0.52
C ASN A 26 13.82 -11.60 -0.56
N THR A 27 13.82 -10.27 -0.53
CA THR A 27 13.12 -9.45 -1.50
C THR A 27 14.10 -8.64 -2.34
N THR A 28 14.09 -8.86 -3.63
CA THR A 28 14.80 -8.02 -4.61
C THR A 28 13.79 -7.09 -5.27
N PHE A 29 14.05 -5.79 -5.27
CA PHE A 29 13.17 -4.82 -5.90
C PHE A 29 13.91 -3.81 -6.78
N ALA A 30 13.18 -3.27 -7.75
CA ALA A 30 13.61 -2.17 -8.58
C ALA A 30 12.53 -1.10 -8.60
N ALA A 31 12.95 0.16 -8.62
CA ALA A 31 12.05 1.30 -8.72
C ALA A 31 12.57 2.28 -9.78
N VAL A 32 11.65 2.83 -10.56
CA VAL A 32 11.92 3.89 -11.53
C VAL A 32 11.01 5.07 -11.23
N LYS A 33 11.59 6.25 -11.17
CA LYS A 33 10.87 7.52 -11.07
C LYS A 33 11.24 8.37 -12.27
N ALA A 34 10.22 8.87 -12.99
CA ALA A 34 10.36 9.86 -14.04
C ALA A 34 9.57 11.10 -13.66
N GLN A 35 10.14 12.27 -13.90
CA GLN A 35 9.48 13.55 -13.64
C GLN A 35 9.80 14.48 -14.81
N ASN A 36 8.75 15.08 -15.39
CA ASN A 36 8.89 16.07 -16.42
C ASN A 36 8.14 17.36 -16.03
N LYS A 37 8.80 18.50 -16.18
CA LYS A 37 8.21 19.83 -16.04
C LYS A 37 7.89 20.32 -17.44
N PHE A 38 6.61 20.34 -17.81
CA PHE A 38 6.17 20.83 -19.11
C PHE A 38 6.14 22.35 -19.15
N THR A 39 5.84 22.96 -17.99
CA THR A 39 5.93 24.42 -17.77
C THR A 39 6.52 24.68 -16.38
N ASN A 40 6.74 25.94 -16.01
CA ASN A 40 7.19 26.30 -14.66
C ASN A 40 6.20 25.83 -13.59
N ASP A 41 4.93 25.72 -13.94
CA ASP A 41 3.85 25.44 -13.00
C ASP A 41 3.24 24.05 -13.18
N PHE A 42 3.46 23.37 -14.32
CA PHE A 42 2.92 22.04 -14.58
C PHE A 42 3.99 20.96 -14.56
N THR A 43 3.80 19.98 -13.70
CA THR A 43 4.70 18.83 -13.51
C THR A 43 3.94 17.52 -13.58
N LEU A 44 4.46 16.56 -14.33
CA LEU A 44 4.00 15.18 -14.35
C LEU A 44 5.07 14.28 -13.72
N THR A 45 4.68 13.47 -12.76
CA THR A 45 5.57 12.51 -12.06
C THR A 45 5.00 11.10 -12.18
N GLY A 46 5.81 10.18 -12.68
CA GLY A 46 5.52 8.74 -12.71
C GLY A 46 6.46 7.98 -11.82
N VAL A 47 5.95 6.98 -11.11
CA VAL A 47 6.74 6.03 -10.31
C VAL A 47 6.24 4.62 -10.61
N ALA A 48 7.15 3.70 -10.86
CA ALA A 48 6.86 2.28 -11.01
C ALA A 48 7.83 1.47 -10.17
N THR A 49 7.34 0.43 -9.50
CA THR A 49 8.15 -0.53 -8.76
C THR A 49 7.83 -1.94 -9.17
N ALA A 50 8.81 -2.81 -9.12
CA ALA A 50 8.63 -4.25 -9.27
C ALA A 50 9.51 -4.95 -8.24
N ALA A 51 9.00 -6.02 -7.64
CA ALA A 51 9.73 -6.82 -6.67
C ALA A 51 9.51 -8.32 -6.89
N LYS A 52 10.48 -9.09 -6.45
CA LYS A 52 10.42 -10.54 -6.34
C LYS A 52 10.83 -10.93 -4.93
N THR A 53 9.98 -11.72 -4.26
CA THR A 53 10.22 -12.23 -2.92
C THR A 53 10.22 -13.75 -2.94
N ASP A 54 11.23 -14.33 -2.31
CA ASP A 54 11.32 -15.75 -2.04
C ASP A 54 11.45 -15.93 -0.52
N MET A 55 10.71 -16.87 0.07
CA MET A 55 10.72 -17.15 1.51
C MET A 55 11.10 -18.60 1.77
N SER A 56 12.05 -18.81 2.67
CA SER A 56 12.40 -20.14 3.16
C SER A 56 11.39 -20.63 4.19
N ARG A 57 11.38 -21.94 4.41
CA ARG A 57 10.49 -22.58 5.37
C ARG A 57 10.68 -22.02 6.78
N PRO A 58 9.57 -21.57 7.45
CA PRO A 58 9.59 -21.28 8.88
C PRO A 58 9.81 -22.54 9.71
N ALA A 59 10.41 -22.39 10.88
CA ALA A 59 10.44 -23.47 11.85
C ALA A 59 9.01 -23.70 12.41
N GLU A 60 8.62 -24.98 12.59
CA GLU A 60 7.36 -25.34 13.26
C GLU A 60 6.08 -24.76 12.65
N SER A 61 6.02 -24.61 11.32
CA SER A 61 4.86 -24.08 10.61
C SER A 61 4.34 -25.06 9.57
N PHE A 62 3.04 -25.00 9.30
CA PHE A 62 2.44 -25.67 8.15
C PHE A 62 2.76 -24.98 6.82
N ILE A 63 3.32 -23.76 6.85
CA ILE A 63 3.82 -23.09 5.65
C ILE A 63 5.19 -23.68 5.32
N ASN A 64 5.31 -24.24 4.13
CA ASN A 64 6.58 -24.78 3.63
C ASN A 64 7.47 -23.72 2.98
N SER A 65 6.87 -22.90 2.13
CA SER A 65 7.60 -21.88 1.37
C SER A 65 6.63 -20.90 0.72
N ALA A 66 7.13 -19.75 0.36
CA ALA A 66 6.51 -18.89 -0.63
C ALA A 66 7.57 -18.52 -1.67
N ASN A 67 7.34 -18.95 -2.91
CA ASN A 67 8.33 -18.84 -3.97
C ASN A 67 7.82 -18.00 -5.13
N ASN A 68 8.73 -17.27 -5.76
CA ASN A 68 8.44 -16.45 -6.93
C ASN A 68 7.29 -15.47 -6.72
N VAL A 69 7.15 -14.92 -5.50
CA VAL A 69 6.13 -13.90 -5.23
C VAL A 69 6.55 -12.61 -5.92
N LYS A 70 5.89 -12.32 -7.02
CA LYS A 70 6.14 -11.10 -7.81
C LYS A 70 5.13 -10.05 -7.43
N SER A 71 5.58 -8.82 -7.22
CA SER A 71 4.68 -7.70 -6.94
C SER A 71 5.08 -6.46 -7.71
N SER A 72 4.13 -5.56 -7.92
CA SER A 72 4.39 -4.28 -8.58
C SER A 72 3.45 -3.19 -8.07
N SER A 73 3.91 -1.96 -8.17
CA SER A 73 3.10 -0.77 -7.98
C SER A 73 3.37 0.24 -9.09
N VAL A 74 2.38 1.10 -9.35
CA VAL A 74 2.54 2.22 -10.29
C VAL A 74 1.76 3.42 -9.78
N SER A 75 2.30 4.61 -9.97
CA SER A 75 1.58 5.85 -9.71
C SER A 75 1.93 6.91 -10.75
N LEU A 76 0.94 7.74 -11.06
CA LEU A 76 1.08 8.92 -11.92
C LEU A 76 0.45 10.10 -11.19
N ILE A 77 1.17 11.22 -11.12
CA ILE A 77 0.74 12.43 -10.43
C ILE A 77 0.97 13.61 -11.37
N ALA A 78 -0.11 14.32 -11.68
CA ALA A 78 -0.07 15.59 -12.37
C ALA A 78 -0.29 16.72 -11.36
N THR A 79 0.60 17.69 -11.34
CA THR A 79 0.51 18.83 -10.42
C THR A 79 0.58 20.12 -11.23
N GLN A 80 -0.41 20.98 -11.03
CA GLN A 80 -0.45 22.36 -11.53
C GLN A 80 -0.33 23.31 -10.32
N LYS A 81 0.60 24.24 -10.41
CA LYS A 81 0.80 25.32 -9.44
C LYS A 81 0.27 26.65 -10.01
N ASN A 82 0.09 27.62 -9.12
CA ASN A 82 -0.19 29.01 -9.48
C ASN A 82 -1.41 29.20 -10.43
N LEU A 83 -2.49 28.40 -10.21
CA LEU A 83 -3.75 28.58 -10.95
C LEU A 83 -4.41 29.92 -10.64
N THR A 84 -4.44 30.28 -9.36
CA THR A 84 -5.03 31.54 -8.84
C THR A 84 -4.12 32.21 -7.81
N GLY A 85 -2.80 32.15 -7.98
CA GLY A 85 -1.78 32.65 -7.05
C GLY A 85 -1.05 31.50 -6.36
N ASP A 86 -0.70 31.65 -5.08
CA ASP A 86 0.07 30.66 -4.32
C ASP A 86 -0.77 29.40 -3.99
N ASP A 87 -1.14 28.66 -5.03
CA ASP A 87 -1.92 27.44 -4.92
C ASP A 87 -1.28 26.27 -5.66
N SER A 88 -1.76 25.07 -5.38
CA SER A 88 -1.45 23.86 -6.12
C SER A 88 -2.64 22.93 -6.21
N PHE A 89 -2.88 22.42 -7.38
CA PHE A 89 -3.85 21.39 -7.68
C PHE A 89 -3.10 20.15 -8.15
N SER A 90 -3.47 18.97 -7.62
CA SER A 90 -2.90 17.72 -8.08
C SER A 90 -3.96 16.68 -8.32
N PHE A 91 -3.81 15.97 -9.42
CA PHE A 91 -4.54 14.75 -9.73
C PHE A 91 -3.57 13.57 -9.68
N SER A 92 -3.99 12.47 -9.09
CA SER A 92 -3.20 11.24 -9.06
C SER A 92 -4.03 10.02 -9.40
N ILE A 93 -3.38 9.07 -10.05
CA ILE A 93 -3.88 7.71 -10.22
C ILE A 93 -2.77 6.76 -9.80
N SER A 94 -3.10 5.79 -8.94
CA SER A 94 -2.10 4.83 -8.48
C SER A 94 -2.69 3.45 -8.28
N GLN A 95 -1.87 2.45 -8.55
CA GLN A 95 -2.05 1.08 -8.12
C GLN A 95 -1.06 0.84 -6.98
N PRO A 96 -1.51 0.61 -5.75
CA PRO A 96 -0.64 0.17 -4.65
C PRO A 96 0.05 -1.15 -4.99
N ASN A 97 1.02 -1.52 -4.16
CA ASN A 97 1.73 -2.77 -4.37
C ASN A 97 0.73 -3.95 -4.43
N ARG A 98 0.83 -4.71 -5.51
CA ARG A 98 -0.03 -5.88 -5.79
C ARG A 98 0.83 -7.08 -6.09
N VAL A 99 0.49 -8.22 -5.52
CA VAL A 99 1.05 -9.50 -5.94
C VAL A 99 0.49 -9.85 -7.31
N ASN A 100 1.37 -10.07 -8.28
CA ASN A 100 1.02 -10.39 -9.68
C ASN A 100 1.28 -11.87 -10.04
N GLY A 101 1.71 -12.65 -9.05
CA GLY A 101 1.98 -14.08 -9.20
C GLY A 101 2.84 -14.58 -8.06
N GLY A 102 2.86 -15.87 -7.89
CA GLY A 102 3.53 -16.58 -6.82
C GLY A 102 2.59 -17.54 -6.12
N ALA A 103 3.16 -18.52 -5.45
CA ALA A 103 2.41 -19.50 -4.68
C ALA A 103 3.02 -19.65 -3.29
N MET A 104 2.16 -19.93 -2.33
CA MET A 104 2.54 -20.34 -0.98
C MET A 104 2.18 -21.83 -0.83
N SER A 105 3.18 -22.64 -0.48
CA SER A 105 2.98 -24.07 -0.24
C SER A 105 2.65 -24.30 1.23
N ILE A 106 1.50 -24.94 1.48
CA ILE A 106 1.03 -25.29 2.81
C ILE A 106 1.01 -26.80 2.94
N ARG A 107 1.62 -27.30 4.02
CA ARG A 107 1.61 -28.72 4.37
C ARG A 107 0.35 -29.05 5.16
N LEU A 108 -0.45 -29.96 4.65
CA LEU A 108 -1.65 -30.47 5.31
C LEU A 108 -1.48 -31.94 5.65
N SER A 109 -1.94 -32.34 6.85
CA SER A 109 -2.03 -33.77 7.18
C SER A 109 -3.21 -34.42 6.45
N ASN A 110 -3.00 -35.61 5.94
CA ASN A 110 -4.08 -36.49 5.53
C ASN A 110 -4.73 -37.12 6.78
N LEU A 111 -5.84 -37.82 6.57
CA LEU A 111 -6.41 -38.67 7.62
C LEU A 111 -5.37 -39.71 8.05
N ALA A 112 -5.37 -40.03 9.34
CA ALA A 112 -4.51 -41.08 9.87
C ALA A 112 -4.85 -42.42 9.18
N GLU A 113 -3.81 -43.12 8.77
CA GLU A 113 -3.97 -44.47 8.24
C GLU A 113 -4.32 -45.48 9.36
N SER A 114 -4.84 -46.63 9.01
CA SER A 114 -5.24 -47.67 9.98
C SER A 114 -4.08 -48.18 10.83
N ASN A 115 -2.84 -47.98 10.39
CA ASN A 115 -1.60 -48.29 11.12
C ASN A 115 -1.16 -47.19 12.10
N GLY A 116 -1.92 -46.06 12.21
CA GLY A 116 -1.60 -44.90 13.02
C GLY A 116 -0.60 -43.94 12.40
N SER A 117 -0.14 -44.18 11.18
CA SER A 117 0.74 -43.21 10.49
C SER A 117 -0.05 -42.02 9.94
N ILE A 118 0.57 -40.84 9.98
CA ILE A 118 0.01 -39.62 9.38
C ILE A 118 0.86 -39.27 8.17
N SER A 119 0.25 -39.28 7.00
CA SER A 119 0.88 -38.77 5.80
C SER A 119 0.57 -37.28 5.61
N TYR A 120 1.44 -36.57 4.94
CA TYR A 120 1.29 -35.15 4.65
C TYR A 120 1.30 -34.93 3.15
N ARG A 121 0.55 -33.92 2.72
CA ARG A 121 0.62 -33.41 1.35
C ARG A 121 0.83 -31.92 1.35
N ASP A 122 1.56 -31.43 0.37
CA ASP A 122 1.74 -30.00 0.15
C ASP A 122 0.67 -29.52 -0.86
N ASN A 123 0.03 -28.41 -0.54
CA ASN A 123 -0.92 -27.75 -1.40
C ASN A 123 -0.43 -26.33 -1.69
N ASP A 124 -0.42 -25.95 -2.95
CA ASP A 124 -0.04 -24.61 -3.37
C ASP A 124 -1.26 -23.71 -3.43
N ILE A 125 -1.15 -22.58 -2.75
CA ILE A 125 -2.14 -21.51 -2.75
C ILE A 125 -1.60 -20.37 -3.61
N ASN A 126 -2.38 -20.00 -4.62
CA ASN A 126 -2.07 -18.83 -5.43
C ASN A 126 -2.21 -17.55 -4.58
N LEU A 127 -1.16 -16.73 -4.56
CA LEU A 127 -1.12 -15.48 -3.81
C LEU A 127 -1.63 -14.27 -4.63
N GLU A 128 -1.95 -14.47 -5.89
CA GLU A 128 -2.48 -13.39 -6.72
C GLU A 128 -3.91 -13.03 -6.29
N PRO A 129 -4.17 -11.77 -5.88
CA PRO A 129 -5.50 -11.33 -5.50
C PRO A 129 -6.44 -11.24 -6.71
N THR A 130 -7.74 -11.37 -6.48
CA THR A 130 -8.78 -11.43 -7.51
C THR A 130 -9.00 -10.12 -8.26
N GLY A 131 -8.62 -8.99 -7.67
CA GLY A 131 -8.83 -7.67 -8.23
C GLY A 131 -7.55 -6.84 -8.32
N ARG A 132 -7.72 -5.64 -8.82
CA ARG A 132 -6.67 -4.62 -8.92
C ARG A 132 -7.17 -3.34 -8.27
N GLN A 133 -6.60 -2.99 -7.13
CA GLN A 133 -6.90 -1.74 -6.45
C GLN A 133 -6.39 -0.56 -7.27
N ILE A 134 -7.24 0.41 -7.53
CA ILE A 134 -6.87 1.69 -8.14
C ILE A 134 -7.33 2.80 -7.21
N ILE A 135 -6.44 3.73 -6.94
CA ILE A 135 -6.72 4.91 -6.13
C ILE A 135 -6.63 6.13 -7.04
N TYR A 136 -7.73 6.87 -7.12
CA TYR A 136 -7.79 8.19 -7.74
C TYR A 136 -7.73 9.23 -6.64
N GLY A 137 -6.85 10.20 -6.79
CA GLY A 137 -6.67 11.28 -5.82
C GLY A 137 -6.83 12.65 -6.46
N LEU A 138 -7.57 13.51 -5.79
CA LEU A 138 -7.63 14.94 -6.06
C LEU A 138 -7.13 15.66 -4.82
N SER A 139 -6.24 16.64 -4.99
CA SER A 139 -5.84 17.51 -3.91
C SER A 139 -5.71 18.95 -4.37
N TYR A 140 -6.14 19.86 -3.54
CA TYR A 140 -5.97 21.29 -3.72
C TYR A 140 -5.43 21.90 -2.43
N ARG A 141 -4.45 22.77 -2.57
CA ARG A 141 -3.87 23.54 -1.49
C ARG A 141 -3.74 24.98 -1.94
N LYS A 142 -4.09 25.91 -1.06
CA LYS A 142 -3.88 27.33 -1.25
C LYS A 142 -3.31 27.95 0.02
N ASP A 143 -2.21 28.67 -0.12
CA ASP A 143 -1.67 29.53 0.93
C ASP A 143 -2.21 30.95 0.63
N LEU A 144 -3.08 31.46 1.53
CA LEU A 144 -3.70 32.79 1.41
C LEU A 144 -2.70 33.88 1.79
N ASP A 145 -1.86 33.58 2.77
CA ASP A 145 -0.67 34.33 3.13
C ASP A 145 0.37 33.40 3.80
N LYS A 146 1.48 33.94 4.33
CA LYS A 146 2.51 33.15 5.01
C LYS A 146 1.98 32.37 6.23
N SER A 147 0.89 32.84 6.82
CA SER A 147 0.33 32.30 8.06
C SER A 147 -0.92 31.48 7.85
N ILE A 148 -1.69 31.75 6.80
CA ILE A 148 -3.01 31.14 6.57
C ILE A 148 -2.99 30.32 5.31
N GLY A 149 -3.47 29.11 5.41
CA GLY A 149 -3.62 28.22 4.26
C GLY A 149 -4.72 27.20 4.49
N PHE A 150 -5.24 26.64 3.40
CA PHE A 150 -6.16 25.53 3.45
C PHE A 150 -5.78 24.45 2.44
N SER A 151 -6.23 23.23 2.72
CA SER A 151 -6.02 22.08 1.83
C SER A 151 -7.24 21.17 1.83
N VAL A 152 -7.54 20.63 0.68
CA VAL A 152 -8.58 19.61 0.50
C VAL A 152 -7.97 18.45 -0.24
N LYS A 153 -8.27 17.23 0.20
CA LYS A 153 -7.87 16.00 -0.48
C LYS A 153 -9.06 15.05 -0.54
N HIS A 154 -9.27 14.46 -1.69
CA HIS A 154 -10.30 13.44 -1.89
C HIS A 154 -9.70 12.24 -2.58
N LEU A 155 -9.98 11.04 -2.05
CA LEU A 155 -9.54 9.77 -2.60
C LEU A 155 -10.73 8.88 -2.91
N LEU A 156 -10.70 8.27 -4.08
CA LEU A 156 -11.60 7.18 -4.48
C LEU A 156 -10.77 5.93 -4.67
N THR A 157 -11.12 4.86 -3.99
CA THR A 157 -10.42 3.57 -4.08
C THR A 157 -11.39 2.51 -4.60
N SER A 158 -11.07 1.92 -5.74
CA SER A 158 -11.77 0.75 -6.27
C SER A 158 -11.02 -0.54 -5.91
N ASN A 159 -11.75 -1.65 -5.80
CA ASN A 159 -11.18 -2.97 -5.51
C ASN A 159 -10.22 -2.96 -4.31
N LEU A 160 -10.70 -2.42 -3.19
CA LEU A 160 -9.91 -2.29 -1.98
C LEU A 160 -9.24 -3.60 -1.58
N ASN A 161 -7.98 -3.53 -1.11
CA ASN A 161 -7.13 -4.69 -0.83
C ASN A 161 -7.02 -5.65 -2.03
N HIS A 162 -7.11 -5.11 -3.26
CA HIS A 162 -7.10 -5.87 -4.50
C HIS A 162 -8.21 -6.93 -4.59
N ASN A 163 -9.32 -6.72 -3.90
CA ASN A 163 -10.48 -7.61 -3.95
C ASN A 163 -11.53 -7.07 -4.92
N GLN A 164 -11.85 -7.83 -5.98
CA GLN A 164 -12.80 -7.44 -7.01
C GLN A 164 -14.23 -7.25 -6.47
N SER A 165 -14.59 -7.93 -5.40
CA SER A 165 -15.92 -7.83 -4.78
C SER A 165 -16.05 -6.69 -3.80
N SER A 166 -14.98 -5.92 -3.54
CA SER A 166 -15.03 -4.82 -2.59
C SER A 166 -15.78 -3.61 -3.14
N LYS A 167 -16.51 -2.92 -2.26
CA LYS A 167 -17.18 -1.66 -2.59
C LYS A 167 -16.14 -0.54 -2.79
N VAL A 168 -16.52 0.47 -3.57
CA VAL A 168 -15.70 1.68 -3.71
C VAL A 168 -15.60 2.41 -2.36
N ALA A 169 -14.39 2.61 -1.90
CA ALA A 169 -14.10 3.38 -0.70
C ALA A 169 -13.83 4.85 -1.06
N ARG A 170 -14.23 5.76 -0.17
CA ARG A 170 -14.03 7.21 -0.32
C ARG A 170 -13.40 7.75 0.95
N SER A 171 -12.40 8.59 0.79
CA SER A 171 -11.79 9.31 1.91
C SER A 171 -11.65 10.78 1.54
N SER A 172 -12.01 11.67 2.45
CA SER A 172 -11.89 13.11 2.26
C SER A 172 -11.18 13.73 3.44
N TYR A 173 -10.30 14.66 3.16
CA TYR A 173 -9.57 15.43 4.15
C TYR A 173 -9.71 16.92 3.85
N ILE A 174 -9.96 17.70 4.89
CA ILE A 174 -9.95 19.17 4.86
C ILE A 174 -8.98 19.64 5.95
N GLY A 175 -8.02 20.44 5.58
CA GLY A 175 -7.03 21.00 6.50
C GLY A 175 -7.02 22.53 6.46
N LEU A 176 -6.92 23.14 7.62
CA LEU A 176 -6.72 24.58 7.81
C LEU A 176 -5.41 24.80 8.54
N LYS A 177 -4.64 25.79 8.11
CA LYS A 177 -3.42 26.23 8.74
C LYS A 177 -3.58 27.69 9.16
N TYR A 178 -3.25 28.00 10.41
CA TYR A 178 -3.11 29.37 10.91
C TYR A 178 -1.84 29.46 11.73
N LYS A 179 -0.80 30.14 11.21
CA LYS A 179 0.56 30.15 11.77
C LYS A 179 1.06 28.72 12.03
N ASP A 180 1.36 28.39 13.27
CA ASP A 180 1.84 27.07 13.69
C ASP A 180 0.72 26.08 14.05
N LEU A 181 -0.55 26.55 14.05
CA LEU A 181 -1.72 25.73 14.33
C LEU A 181 -2.22 25.08 13.04
N LYS A 182 -2.50 23.78 13.09
CA LYS A 182 -3.14 23.05 12.00
C LYS A 182 -4.36 22.32 12.54
N LEU A 183 -5.48 22.46 11.84
CA LEU A 183 -6.72 21.74 12.06
C LEU A 183 -6.95 20.82 10.86
N GLY A 184 -7.25 19.56 11.10
CA GLY A 184 -7.56 18.57 10.07
C GLY A 184 -8.85 17.83 10.38
N PHE A 185 -9.68 17.62 9.35
CA PHE A 185 -10.87 16.79 9.40
C PHE A 185 -10.75 15.71 8.34
N ASN A 186 -10.90 14.46 8.75
CA ASN A 186 -10.86 13.31 7.87
C ASN A 186 -12.16 12.52 7.99
N THR A 187 -12.70 12.10 6.85
CA THR A 187 -13.83 11.18 6.76
C THR A 187 -13.46 10.00 5.90
N ASN A 188 -13.85 8.80 6.34
CA ASN A 188 -13.63 7.57 5.58
C ASN A 188 -14.94 6.79 5.50
N SER A 189 -15.34 6.42 4.29
CA SER A 189 -16.59 5.68 4.08
C SER A 189 -16.51 4.20 4.41
N GLN A 190 -15.28 3.69 4.62
CA GLN A 190 -15.05 2.26 4.82
C GLN A 190 -15.43 1.79 6.21
N ASP A 191 -15.01 2.55 7.21
CA ASP A 191 -15.25 2.30 8.62
C ASP A 191 -16.23 3.30 9.24
N SER A 192 -16.82 4.17 8.40
CA SER A 192 -17.67 5.30 8.81
C SER A 192 -16.96 6.23 9.81
N SER A 193 -15.63 6.21 9.81
CA SER A 193 -14.84 7.02 10.74
C SER A 193 -14.87 8.49 10.33
N ARG A 194 -14.90 9.33 11.35
CA ARG A 194 -14.73 10.79 11.25
C ARG A 194 -13.76 11.21 12.32
N ASN A 195 -12.59 11.69 11.91
CA ASN A 195 -11.54 12.08 12.82
C ASN A 195 -11.26 13.56 12.66
N ALA A 196 -11.10 14.25 13.78
CA ALA A 196 -10.56 15.62 13.83
C ALA A 196 -9.18 15.55 14.45
N GLU A 197 -8.23 16.25 13.85
CA GLU A 197 -6.85 16.35 14.33
C GLU A 197 -6.53 17.82 14.59
N LEU A 198 -5.93 18.10 15.75
CA LEU A 198 -5.36 19.38 16.08
C LEU A 198 -3.86 19.18 16.32
N SER A 199 -3.02 19.88 15.57
CA SER A 199 -1.58 19.86 15.79
C SER A 199 -1.04 21.29 15.93
N TYR A 200 -0.14 21.49 16.91
CA TYR A 200 0.57 22.74 17.14
C TYR A 200 2.08 22.45 17.11
N LYS A 201 2.81 23.21 16.31
CA LYS A 201 4.27 23.10 16.25
C LYS A 201 4.87 24.34 16.93
N HIS A 202 5.38 24.16 18.14
CA HIS A 202 6.20 25.19 18.79
C HIS A 202 7.66 24.99 18.37
N ILE A 203 8.27 26.02 17.82
CA ILE A 203 9.72 26.06 17.54
C ILE A 203 10.34 26.90 18.63
N PHE A 204 11.14 26.28 19.50
CA PHE A 204 12.01 26.98 20.46
C PHE A 204 13.23 27.53 19.73
#